data_c0a2dc83debf356efe7b154cc4093b97
#
_entry.id   c0a2dc83debf356efe7b154cc4093b97
#
_cell.length_a   1.000
_cell.length_b   1.000
_cell.length_c   1.000
_cell.angle_alpha   90.00
_cell.angle_beta   90.00
_cell.angle_gamma   90.00
#
_symmetry.space_group_name_H-M   'P 1'
#
loop_
_entity.id
_entity.type
_entity.pdbx_description
1 polymer ?
#
loop_
_entity_poly.entity_id
_entity_poly.type
_entity_poly.pdbx_seq_one_letter_code
_entity_poly.pdbx_strand_id
1 'polypeptide(L)'
;LSFSQTPVMKNFIVLLSLSIVVAKATPIAPESVAVVYNSSIPQSMDLAGHYAQMRNIPLENLIGLQLPERGQISRIAYNTSIRDPLRNAFSARGWWTLGRTAEGMIMPATCKITTLVCMRGVPFKIAREVIAPQPSEQPPKPKNQFSQSNEASVDSELAMMGIKGIPIAGPMNNPYFKKDQPFASSKLPIMLLVGRIDGPSYEICKRMINDAVATEARGLWGMCYIDVAKKGGGYASGDNWLESIAELNFLTGIPTVVDRNKQTFTTNYPMNDAALYYGWYTKHRNGSLLNEQFQFRKGAVATHLHSFSASNLRDTNSHWSGPILAKGAAATLGNVYEPYLHLTHHLDIFHDRLIKGFSLVEAAYMAAPVLSWQQVVLGDPLYRPFLHLSGSGELTQQDRDYRAIRLAHESWGNQPDTLVKKLRTAAANKNNGKLYEYLGLWHRHQKDHKVAIAFFDSASKKHIKESDQLRQWLYTADIHRET
;
A
#
# COMPACT_ATOMS: atom_id res chain seq x y z
N LEU A 1 -33.03 -52.14 -28.08
CA LEU A 1 -31.77 -51.46 -27.78
C LEU A 1 -32.07 -49.98 -27.56
N SER A 2 -32.26 -49.62 -26.26
CA SER A 2 -32.53 -48.27 -25.80
C SER A 2 -31.24 -47.55 -25.53
N PHE A 3 -31.02 -46.40 -26.18
CA PHE A 3 -29.95 -45.45 -25.83
C PHE A 3 -30.43 -44.53 -24.74
N SER A 4 -29.83 -44.61 -23.57
CA SER A 4 -29.99 -43.69 -22.44
C SER A 4 -29.23 -42.40 -22.73
N GLN A 5 -29.93 -41.28 -22.82
CA GLN A 5 -29.36 -39.96 -22.81
C GLN A 5 -29.09 -39.53 -21.37
N THR A 6 -27.81 -39.29 -21.04
CA THR A 6 -27.37 -38.65 -19.81
C THR A 6 -27.66 -37.13 -19.88
N PRO A 7 -28.25 -36.50 -18.85
CA PRO A 7 -28.46 -35.05 -18.89
C PRO A 7 -27.17 -34.31 -18.57
N VAL A 8 -26.81 -33.40 -19.46
CA VAL A 8 -25.75 -32.41 -19.22
C VAL A 8 -26.22 -31.46 -18.11
N MET A 9 -25.64 -31.59 -16.92
CA MET A 9 -25.82 -30.65 -15.85
C MET A 9 -25.25 -29.28 -16.27
N LYS A 10 -26.12 -28.32 -16.60
CA LYS A 10 -25.76 -26.90 -16.72
C LYS A 10 -25.47 -26.39 -15.32
N ASN A 11 -24.20 -26.13 -15.05
CA ASN A 11 -23.77 -25.40 -13.84
C ASN A 11 -24.38 -24.00 -13.88
N PHE A 12 -25.44 -23.78 -13.13
CA PHE A 12 -25.95 -22.45 -12.80
C PHE A 12 -24.97 -21.85 -11.79
N ILE A 13 -24.08 -20.97 -12.23
CA ILE A 13 -23.34 -20.07 -11.36
C ILE A 13 -24.39 -19.07 -10.86
N VAL A 14 -24.82 -19.24 -9.61
CA VAL A 14 -25.59 -18.23 -8.89
C VAL A 14 -24.64 -17.07 -8.59
N LEU A 15 -24.64 -16.06 -9.45
CA LEU A 15 -24.01 -14.76 -9.18
C LEU A 15 -24.81 -14.10 -8.05
N LEU A 16 -24.29 -14.23 -6.81
CA LEU A 16 -24.72 -13.39 -5.71
C LEU A 16 -24.41 -11.94 -6.11
N SER A 17 -25.45 -11.14 -6.29
CA SER A 17 -25.33 -9.69 -6.45
C SER A 17 -24.75 -9.10 -5.16
N LEU A 18 -23.43 -8.99 -5.06
CA LEU A 18 -22.81 -8.16 -4.06
C LEU A 18 -23.05 -6.70 -4.48
N SER A 19 -24.16 -6.13 -4.00
CA SER A 19 -24.25 -4.68 -3.88
C SER A 19 -23.13 -4.28 -2.93
N ILE A 20 -22.00 -3.80 -3.47
CA ILE A 20 -20.94 -3.19 -2.68
C ILE A 20 -21.55 -1.90 -2.12
N VAL A 21 -22.28 -2.00 -1.01
CA VAL A 21 -22.49 -0.87 -0.13
C VAL A 21 -21.10 -0.59 0.44
N VAL A 22 -20.35 0.28 -0.25
CA VAL A 22 -19.11 0.84 0.28
C VAL A 22 -19.54 1.61 1.52
N ALA A 23 -19.51 0.97 2.67
CA ALA A 23 -19.54 1.66 3.94
C ALA A 23 -18.37 2.65 3.87
N LYS A 24 -18.67 3.95 3.65
CA LYS A 24 -17.63 4.98 3.56
C LYS A 24 -16.86 4.92 4.86
N ALA A 25 -15.63 4.41 4.81
CA ALA A 25 -14.79 4.34 5.99
C ALA A 25 -14.70 5.73 6.60
N THR A 26 -14.96 5.87 7.89
CA THR A 26 -14.91 7.16 8.58
C THR A 26 -13.48 7.67 8.57
N PRO A 27 -13.21 8.93 8.18
CA PRO A 27 -11.88 9.49 8.23
C PRO A 27 -11.31 9.46 9.64
N ILE A 28 -9.99 9.26 9.76
CA ILE A 28 -9.28 9.48 11.03
C ILE A 28 -9.39 10.95 11.38
N ALA A 29 -9.89 11.27 12.57
CA ALA A 29 -10.06 12.63 13.03
C ALA A 29 -8.69 13.31 13.29
N PRO A 30 -8.45 14.54 12.82
CA PRO A 30 -7.17 15.23 13.00
C PRO A 30 -6.72 15.31 14.47
N GLU A 31 -7.65 15.44 15.40
CA GLU A 31 -7.39 15.52 16.85
C GLU A 31 -6.86 14.19 17.42
N SER A 32 -7.08 13.09 16.72
CA SER A 32 -6.58 11.77 17.09
C SER A 32 -5.22 11.43 16.48
N VAL A 33 -4.57 12.40 15.82
CA VAL A 33 -3.26 12.24 15.18
C VAL A 33 -2.21 12.98 15.97
N ALA A 34 -1.09 12.32 16.29
CA ALA A 34 0.12 12.96 16.79
C ALA A 34 1.27 12.87 15.80
N VAL A 35 2.08 13.91 15.72
CA VAL A 35 3.20 14.02 14.79
C VAL A 35 4.51 14.08 15.55
N VAL A 36 5.44 13.18 15.24
CA VAL A 36 6.78 13.11 15.85
C VAL A 36 7.82 13.58 14.86
N TYR A 37 8.65 14.53 15.27
CA TYR A 37 9.71 15.07 14.44
C TYR A 37 11.04 15.18 15.22
N ASN A 38 12.15 15.28 14.51
CA ASN A 38 13.46 15.51 15.11
C ASN A 38 13.67 17.01 15.32
N SER A 39 13.63 17.47 16.57
CA SER A 39 13.81 18.90 16.91
C SER A 39 15.23 19.41 16.69
N SER A 40 16.23 18.52 16.51
CA SER A 40 17.59 18.89 16.15
C SER A 40 17.76 19.23 14.67
N ILE A 41 16.73 19.00 13.82
CA ILE A 41 16.77 19.19 12.38
C ILE A 41 15.66 20.16 11.96
N PRO A 42 15.99 21.41 11.58
CA PRO A 42 14.98 22.41 11.20
C PRO A 42 14.01 21.91 10.12
N GLN A 43 14.51 21.24 9.08
CA GLN A 43 13.66 20.70 8.00
C GLN A 43 12.65 19.64 8.49
N SER A 44 12.98 18.89 9.56
CA SER A 44 12.05 17.93 10.17
C SER A 44 10.89 18.65 10.87
N MET A 45 11.19 19.75 11.54
CA MET A 45 10.20 20.62 12.18
C MET A 45 9.31 21.30 11.13
N ASP A 46 9.89 21.87 10.08
CA ASP A 46 9.16 22.51 8.99
C ASP A 46 8.22 21.53 8.29
N LEU A 47 8.68 20.28 8.06
CA LEU A 47 7.87 19.22 7.47
C LEU A 47 6.69 18.86 8.38
N ALA A 48 6.90 18.78 9.70
CA ALA A 48 5.84 18.51 10.67
C ALA A 48 4.79 19.63 10.71
N GLY A 49 5.22 20.88 10.70
CA GLY A 49 4.33 22.05 10.62
C GLY A 49 3.53 22.08 9.32
N HIS A 50 4.19 21.80 8.18
CA HIS A 50 3.50 21.72 6.89
C HIS A 50 2.44 20.61 6.88
N TYR A 51 2.76 19.43 7.41
CA TYR A 51 1.82 18.32 7.49
C TYR A 51 0.62 18.65 8.40
N ALA A 52 0.89 19.23 9.58
CA ALA A 52 -0.16 19.65 10.49
C ALA A 52 -1.13 20.65 9.83
N GLN A 53 -0.60 21.64 9.11
CA GLN A 53 -1.40 22.60 8.35
C GLN A 53 -2.24 21.91 7.26
N MET A 54 -1.64 21.03 6.45
CA MET A 54 -2.32 20.36 5.34
C MET A 54 -3.42 19.39 5.80
N ARG A 55 -3.31 18.85 7.02
CA ARG A 55 -4.25 17.87 7.59
C ARG A 55 -5.09 18.43 8.76
N ASN A 56 -4.99 19.71 9.06
CA ASN A 56 -5.68 20.37 10.18
C ASN A 56 -5.41 19.71 11.53
N ILE A 57 -4.19 19.17 11.72
CA ILE A 57 -3.78 18.55 12.97
C ILE A 57 -3.46 19.66 13.98
N PRO A 58 -4.00 19.60 15.23
CA PRO A 58 -3.70 20.58 16.27
C PRO A 58 -2.19 20.69 16.54
N LEU A 59 -1.65 21.91 16.65
CA LEU A 59 -0.23 22.13 16.84
C LEU A 59 0.28 21.53 18.17
N GLU A 60 -0.57 21.46 19.18
CA GLU A 60 -0.28 20.76 20.44
C GLU A 60 -0.07 19.26 20.27
N ASN A 61 -0.48 18.67 19.15
CA ASN A 61 -0.24 17.27 18.85
C ASN A 61 1.15 17.02 18.20
N LEU A 62 1.95 18.06 17.99
CA LEU A 62 3.32 17.94 17.53
C LEU A 62 4.26 17.65 18.69
N ILE A 63 5.15 16.65 18.53
CA ILE A 63 6.13 16.24 19.53
C ILE A 63 7.53 16.28 18.91
N GLY A 64 8.33 17.25 19.35
CA GLY A 64 9.74 17.36 18.99
C GLY A 64 10.59 16.48 19.92
N LEU A 65 11.42 15.62 19.35
CA LEU A 65 12.40 14.82 20.07
C LEU A 65 13.81 15.17 19.59
N GLN A 66 14.76 15.27 20.50
CA GLN A 66 16.18 15.43 20.15
C GLN A 66 16.76 14.06 19.77
N LEU A 67 16.99 13.83 18.49
CA LEU A 67 17.37 12.54 17.93
C LEU A 67 18.64 12.65 17.09
N PRO A 68 19.46 11.58 16.99
CA PRO A 68 20.57 11.56 16.06
C PRO A 68 20.06 11.52 14.62
N GLU A 69 20.78 12.21 13.71
CA GLU A 69 20.47 12.21 12.28
C GLU A 69 20.97 10.93 11.60
N ARG A 70 20.40 9.81 11.97
CA ARG A 70 20.69 8.50 11.37
C ARG A 70 19.43 7.64 11.23
N GLY A 71 19.44 6.71 10.28
CA GLY A 71 18.30 5.82 10.03
C GLY A 71 18.15 4.72 11.08
N GLN A 72 19.25 4.25 11.65
CA GLN A 72 19.32 3.11 12.56
C GLN A 72 19.85 3.51 13.94
N ILE A 73 19.23 3.00 15.01
CA ILE A 73 19.62 3.19 16.39
C ILE A 73 19.67 1.86 17.14
N SER A 74 20.28 1.82 18.31
CA SER A 74 20.24 0.68 19.25
C SER A 74 18.87 0.57 19.92
N ARG A 75 18.55 -0.58 20.48
CA ARG A 75 17.35 -0.78 21.32
C ARG A 75 17.34 0.16 22.53
N ILE A 76 18.47 0.36 23.18
CA ILE A 76 18.61 1.29 24.29
C ILE A 76 18.28 2.71 23.85
N ALA A 77 18.87 3.19 22.75
CA ALA A 77 18.58 4.53 22.22
C ALA A 77 17.11 4.69 21.81
N TYR A 78 16.50 3.67 21.18
CA TYR A 78 15.04 3.67 20.94
C TYR A 78 14.23 3.84 22.21
N ASN A 79 14.55 3.06 23.26
CA ASN A 79 13.83 3.12 24.51
C ASN A 79 13.96 4.51 25.16
N THR A 80 15.18 5.02 25.29
CA THR A 80 15.47 6.25 26.06
C THR A 80 15.18 7.54 25.31
N SER A 81 15.35 7.56 23.97
CA SER A 81 15.22 8.79 23.19
C SER A 81 13.91 8.90 22.40
N ILE A 82 13.20 7.79 22.19
CA ILE A 82 11.96 7.80 21.41
C ILE A 82 10.79 7.28 22.26
N ARG A 83 10.79 6.00 22.65
CA ARG A 83 9.66 5.35 23.32
C ARG A 83 9.27 6.02 24.64
N ASP A 84 10.24 6.17 25.53
CA ASP A 84 9.96 6.66 26.88
C ASP A 84 9.59 8.16 26.88
N PRO A 85 10.25 9.05 26.11
CA PRO A 85 9.77 10.42 25.92
C PRO A 85 8.35 10.51 25.35
N LEU A 86 7.99 9.65 24.37
CA LEU A 86 6.63 9.61 23.85
C LEU A 86 5.62 9.13 24.90
N ARG A 87 5.93 8.09 25.66
CA ARG A 87 5.09 7.64 26.80
C ARG A 87 4.86 8.77 27.81
N ASN A 88 5.91 9.51 28.15
CA ASN A 88 5.83 10.65 29.06
C ASN A 88 4.95 11.75 28.48
N ALA A 89 5.10 12.07 27.19
CA ALA A 89 4.28 13.07 26.51
C ALA A 89 2.79 12.67 26.48
N PHE A 90 2.49 11.40 26.19
CA PHE A 90 1.12 10.88 26.20
C PHE A 90 0.48 10.96 27.59
N SER A 91 1.24 10.63 28.63
CA SER A 91 0.78 10.71 30.02
C SER A 91 0.59 12.16 30.45
N ALA A 92 1.57 13.04 30.21
CA ALA A 92 1.51 14.44 30.62
C ALA A 92 0.37 15.22 29.94
N ARG A 93 0.03 14.85 28.70
CA ARG A 93 -1.07 15.48 27.94
C ARG A 93 -2.42 14.80 28.20
N GLY A 94 -2.50 13.77 29.03
CA GLY A 94 -3.73 13.04 29.33
C GLY A 94 -4.32 12.34 28.07
N TRP A 95 -3.45 11.93 27.14
CA TRP A 95 -3.91 11.27 25.90
C TRP A 95 -4.31 9.82 26.10
N TRP A 96 -3.85 9.18 27.15
CA TRP A 96 -4.26 7.84 27.54
C TRP A 96 -4.51 7.69 29.05
N THR A 97 -5.30 6.67 29.40
CA THR A 97 -5.34 6.12 30.75
C THR A 97 -4.75 4.71 30.71
N LEU A 98 -3.93 4.37 31.69
CA LEU A 98 -3.33 3.04 31.76
C LEU A 98 -4.11 2.17 32.75
N GLY A 99 -4.35 0.91 32.35
CA GLY A 99 -4.96 -0.12 33.18
C GLY A 99 -4.02 -1.30 33.42
N ARG A 100 -4.50 -2.31 34.13
CA ARG A 100 -3.85 -3.61 34.32
C ARG A 100 -4.76 -4.73 33.82
N THR A 101 -4.17 -5.72 33.15
CA THR A 101 -4.86 -6.98 32.90
C THR A 101 -4.92 -7.84 34.19
N ALA A 102 -5.68 -8.93 34.15
CA ALA A 102 -5.74 -9.91 35.22
C ALA A 102 -4.35 -10.49 35.55
N GLU A 103 -3.48 -10.62 34.53
CA GLU A 103 -2.11 -11.10 34.65
C GLU A 103 -1.13 -10.00 35.12
N GLY A 104 -1.63 -8.79 35.39
CA GLY A 104 -0.82 -7.67 35.90
C GLY A 104 -0.11 -6.84 34.82
N MET A 105 -0.29 -7.12 33.55
CA MET A 105 0.30 -6.35 32.44
C MET A 105 -0.28 -4.94 32.38
N ILE A 106 0.56 -3.92 32.27
CA ILE A 106 0.13 -2.54 32.13
C ILE A 106 -0.04 -2.20 30.67
N MET A 107 -1.23 -1.69 30.30
CA MET A 107 -1.54 -1.26 28.95
C MET A 107 -2.59 -0.13 28.93
N PRO A 108 -2.74 0.59 27.79
CA PRO A 108 -3.79 1.58 27.65
C PRO A 108 -5.19 0.96 27.79
N ALA A 109 -5.99 1.50 28.70
CA ALA A 109 -7.43 1.23 28.80
C ALA A 109 -8.21 2.17 27.84
N THR A 110 -7.72 3.41 27.68
CA THR A 110 -8.23 4.37 26.69
C THR A 110 -7.06 5.09 26.03
N CYS A 111 -7.24 5.54 24.78
CA CYS A 111 -6.26 6.38 24.09
C CYS A 111 -6.99 7.35 23.14
N LYS A 112 -6.73 8.66 23.28
CA LYS A 112 -7.27 9.69 22.37
C LYS A 112 -6.53 9.70 21.04
N ILE A 113 -5.22 9.50 21.08
CA ILE A 113 -4.39 9.42 19.88
C ILE A 113 -4.47 8.01 19.33
N THR A 114 -4.94 7.88 18.10
CA THR A 114 -5.05 6.60 17.40
C THR A 114 -3.97 6.42 16.34
N THR A 115 -3.40 7.53 15.87
CA THR A 115 -2.42 7.55 14.78
C THR A 115 -1.20 8.36 15.16
N LEU A 116 -0.02 7.80 14.93
CA LEU A 116 1.27 8.45 15.11
C LEU A 116 1.98 8.59 13.76
N VAL A 117 2.48 9.79 13.44
CA VAL A 117 3.16 10.07 12.18
C VAL A 117 4.60 10.47 12.44
N CYS A 118 5.54 9.65 12.02
CA CYS A 118 6.97 9.94 12.15
C CYS A 118 7.47 10.72 10.94
N MET A 119 8.06 11.90 11.17
CA MET A 119 8.65 12.72 10.11
C MET A 119 10.05 12.25 9.75
N ARG A 120 10.50 12.56 8.52
CA ARG A 120 11.91 12.45 8.15
C ARG A 120 12.79 13.14 9.18
N GLY A 121 13.85 12.47 9.60
CA GLY A 121 14.69 12.88 10.74
C GLY A 121 14.50 11.99 11.98
N VAL A 122 13.35 11.32 12.12
CA VAL A 122 13.17 10.27 13.12
C VAL A 122 13.80 8.97 12.60
N PRO A 123 14.64 8.27 13.39
CA PRO A 123 15.17 6.95 13.02
C PRO A 123 14.04 5.97 12.67
N PHE A 124 14.33 5.04 11.75
CA PHE A 124 13.32 4.09 11.28
C PHE A 124 13.66 2.62 11.55
N LYS A 125 14.88 2.34 12.00
CA LYS A 125 15.38 0.98 12.26
C LYS A 125 15.95 0.87 13.68
N ILE A 126 15.68 -0.26 14.34
CA ILE A 126 16.32 -0.68 15.57
C ILE A 126 17.27 -1.81 15.22
N ALA A 127 18.55 -1.64 15.56
CA ALA A 127 19.57 -2.65 15.30
C ALA A 127 19.33 -3.93 16.09
N ARG A 128 19.73 -5.06 15.53
CA ARG A 128 19.79 -6.33 16.26
C ARG A 128 20.84 -6.23 17.36
N GLU A 129 20.49 -6.70 18.54
CA GLU A 129 21.39 -6.81 19.68
C GLU A 129 21.64 -8.28 20.07
N VAL A 130 22.85 -8.60 20.47
CA VAL A 130 23.15 -9.91 21.04
C VAL A 130 22.63 -9.90 22.47
N ILE A 131 21.61 -10.70 22.74
CA ILE A 131 21.12 -10.91 24.11
C ILE A 131 22.06 -11.91 24.76
N ALA A 132 22.94 -11.46 25.66
CA ALA A 132 23.78 -12.33 26.42
C ALA A 132 22.90 -13.28 27.29
N PRO A 133 23.12 -14.59 27.29
CA PRO A 133 22.40 -15.50 28.16
C PRO A 133 22.68 -15.12 29.62
N GLN A 134 21.61 -15.05 30.43
CA GLN A 134 21.76 -14.88 31.86
C GLN A 134 22.52 -16.07 32.44
N PRO A 135 23.49 -15.88 33.36
CA PRO A 135 24.37 -16.94 33.88
C PRO A 135 23.67 -18.12 34.55
N SER A 136 22.39 -18.00 34.87
CA SER A 136 21.59 -19.01 35.62
C SER A 136 20.56 -19.76 34.79
N GLU A 137 20.36 -19.43 33.53
CA GLU A 137 19.35 -20.08 32.67
C GLU A 137 20.02 -20.76 31.49
N GLN A 138 19.78 -22.07 31.32
CA GLN A 138 19.99 -22.68 30.03
C GLN A 138 19.21 -21.86 29.00
N PRO A 139 19.83 -21.42 27.88
CA PRO A 139 19.11 -20.63 26.90
C PRO A 139 17.84 -21.38 26.53
N PRO A 140 16.64 -20.76 26.67
CA PRO A 140 15.41 -21.44 26.31
C PRO A 140 15.56 -21.91 24.88
N LYS A 141 15.30 -23.18 24.62
CA LYS A 141 15.30 -23.70 23.24
C LYS A 141 14.40 -22.78 22.43
N PRO A 142 14.91 -22.21 21.32
CA PRO A 142 14.13 -21.26 20.54
C PRO A 142 12.78 -21.89 20.20
N LYS A 143 11.68 -21.30 20.70
CA LYS A 143 10.33 -21.83 20.47
C LYS A 143 9.94 -21.75 19.00
N ASN A 144 10.57 -20.85 18.26
CA ASN A 144 10.45 -20.69 16.79
C ASN A 144 11.69 -19.98 16.23
N GLN A 145 11.84 -19.96 14.91
CA GLN A 145 12.99 -19.34 14.22
C GLN A 145 13.13 -17.81 14.48
N PHE A 146 12.10 -17.16 15.02
CA PHE A 146 12.06 -15.69 15.25
C PHE A 146 12.36 -15.31 16.68
N SER A 147 12.44 -16.27 17.62
CA SER A 147 12.57 -16.03 19.07
C SER A 147 13.86 -15.28 19.47
N GLN A 148 14.83 -15.17 18.57
CA GLN A 148 16.07 -14.42 18.78
C GLN A 148 16.17 -13.15 17.90
N SER A 149 15.16 -12.87 17.08
CA SER A 149 15.11 -11.67 16.21
C SER A 149 14.53 -10.51 17.01
N ASN A 150 15.38 -9.57 17.39
CA ASN A 150 15.01 -8.38 18.17
C ASN A 150 15.24 -7.06 17.41
N GLU A 151 15.69 -7.16 16.19
CA GLU A 151 15.69 -6.05 15.23
C GLU A 151 14.25 -5.78 14.75
N ALA A 152 13.90 -4.50 14.59
CA ALA A 152 12.57 -4.10 14.20
C ALA A 152 12.55 -2.73 13.49
N SER A 153 11.43 -2.38 12.87
CA SER A 153 11.17 -0.99 12.54
C SER A 153 10.77 -0.21 13.80
N VAL A 154 11.18 1.04 13.87
CA VAL A 154 10.76 1.95 14.95
C VAL A 154 9.23 2.08 14.96
N ASP A 155 8.62 2.14 13.78
CA ASP A 155 7.17 2.32 13.61
C ASP A 155 6.38 1.14 14.19
N SER A 156 6.81 -0.09 13.88
CA SER A 156 6.14 -1.30 14.36
C SER A 156 6.26 -1.47 15.89
N GLU A 157 7.37 -1.03 16.48
CA GLU A 157 7.54 -0.98 17.95
C GLU A 157 6.68 0.11 18.59
N LEU A 158 6.59 1.29 17.96
CA LEU A 158 5.75 2.39 18.43
C LEU A 158 4.26 2.03 18.40
N ALA A 159 3.85 1.16 17.49
CA ALA A 159 2.46 0.69 17.44
C ALA A 159 2.00 0.08 18.77
N MET A 160 2.90 -0.50 19.54
CA MET A 160 2.62 -1.14 20.83
C MET A 160 3.24 -0.40 22.02
N MET A 161 3.68 0.85 21.85
CA MET A 161 4.45 1.56 22.85
C MET A 161 3.73 1.73 24.20
N GLY A 162 2.39 1.65 24.23
CA GLY A 162 1.60 1.76 25.45
C GLY A 162 1.67 0.53 26.36
N ILE A 163 2.04 -0.62 25.83
CA ILE A 163 2.11 -1.88 26.58
C ILE A 163 3.49 -1.97 27.29
N LYS A 164 3.49 -2.31 28.58
CA LYS A 164 4.72 -2.55 29.35
C LYS A 164 4.98 -4.05 29.49
N GLY A 165 6.25 -4.44 29.40
CA GLY A 165 6.66 -5.83 29.62
C GLY A 165 6.45 -6.76 28.41
N ILE A 166 6.27 -6.22 27.20
CA ILE A 166 6.26 -7.05 25.98
C ILE A 166 7.66 -7.61 25.70
N PRO A 167 7.75 -8.83 25.13
CA PRO A 167 9.01 -9.39 24.67
C PRO A 167 9.67 -8.48 23.62
N ILE A 168 10.98 -8.32 23.68
CA ILE A 168 11.75 -7.54 22.72
C ILE A 168 12.19 -8.37 21.50
N ALA A 169 11.92 -9.66 21.50
CA ALA A 169 12.30 -10.59 20.42
C ALA A 169 11.08 -11.33 19.87
N GLY A 170 11.05 -11.43 18.56
CA GLY A 170 9.98 -12.06 17.78
C GLY A 170 8.78 -11.16 17.54
N PRO A 171 7.99 -11.52 16.51
CA PRO A 171 6.80 -10.78 16.12
C PRO A 171 5.65 -10.98 17.12
N MET A 172 4.81 -9.97 17.26
CA MET A 172 3.58 -9.97 18.06
C MET A 172 2.36 -9.98 17.12
N ASN A 173 1.33 -10.75 17.44
CA ASN A 173 0.11 -10.76 16.63
C ASN A 173 -0.52 -9.38 16.56
N ASN A 174 -0.95 -8.98 15.37
CA ASN A 174 -1.67 -7.73 15.16
C ASN A 174 -3.19 -7.97 15.32
N PRO A 175 -3.86 -7.42 16.34
CA PRO A 175 -5.30 -7.62 16.53
C PRO A 175 -6.17 -6.91 15.47
N TYR A 176 -5.60 -6.01 14.67
CA TYR A 176 -6.29 -5.32 13.59
C TYR A 176 -6.12 -6.02 12.23
N PHE A 177 -5.30 -7.07 12.16
CA PHE A 177 -5.11 -7.86 10.94
C PHE A 177 -6.42 -8.43 10.41
N LYS A 178 -6.65 -8.30 9.10
CA LYS A 178 -7.85 -8.75 8.39
C LYS A 178 -9.18 -8.12 8.85
N LYS A 179 -9.14 -7.09 9.70
CA LYS A 179 -10.37 -6.35 10.00
C LYS A 179 -10.88 -5.63 8.73
N ASP A 180 -12.19 -5.32 8.73
CA ASP A 180 -12.85 -4.60 7.64
C ASP A 180 -13.77 -3.52 8.23
N GLN A 181 -13.22 -2.73 9.14
CA GLN A 181 -13.91 -1.63 9.82
C GLN A 181 -12.89 -0.55 10.21
N PRO A 182 -13.31 0.73 10.32
CA PRO A 182 -12.44 1.82 10.75
C PRO A 182 -11.76 1.52 12.08
N PHE A 183 -10.52 1.95 12.24
CA PHE A 183 -9.75 1.70 13.46
C PHE A 183 -10.44 2.26 14.71
N ALA A 184 -11.04 3.43 14.62
CA ALA A 184 -11.82 4.03 15.70
C ALA A 184 -12.96 3.12 16.22
N SER A 185 -13.56 2.32 15.33
CA SER A 185 -14.64 1.37 15.67
C SER A 185 -14.11 0.06 16.23
N SER A 186 -12.82 -0.23 16.08
CA SER A 186 -12.22 -1.51 16.52
C SER A 186 -12.06 -1.63 18.02
N LYS A 187 -12.10 -0.50 18.75
CA LYS A 187 -11.91 -0.43 20.22
C LYS A 187 -10.60 -1.09 20.69
N LEU A 188 -9.51 -0.80 19.99
CA LEU A 188 -8.16 -1.31 20.26
C LEU A 188 -7.25 -0.23 20.90
N PRO A 189 -7.50 0.23 22.13
CA PRO A 189 -6.70 1.29 22.77
C PRO A 189 -5.26 0.86 23.04
N ILE A 190 -4.98 -0.43 22.93
CA ILE A 190 -3.67 -1.04 23.21
C ILE A 190 -2.64 -0.78 22.11
N MET A 191 -3.07 -0.37 20.92
CA MET A 191 -2.17 -0.13 19.80
C MET A 191 -2.42 1.22 19.13
N LEU A 192 -1.40 1.70 18.41
CA LEU A 192 -1.48 2.86 17.53
C LEU A 192 -1.27 2.43 16.08
N LEU A 193 -1.91 3.13 15.16
CA LEU A 193 -1.53 3.08 13.75
C LEU A 193 -0.32 4.01 13.56
N VAL A 194 0.79 3.49 13.07
CA VAL A 194 2.02 4.27 12.89
C VAL A 194 2.41 4.28 11.42
N GLY A 195 2.59 5.46 10.85
CA GLY A 195 3.13 5.62 9.52
C GLY A 195 4.18 6.73 9.51
N ARG A 196 4.90 6.86 8.38
CA ARG A 196 5.96 7.86 8.29
C ARG A 196 5.95 8.62 6.98
N ILE A 197 6.26 9.91 7.08
CA ILE A 197 6.56 10.77 5.95
C ILE A 197 8.08 10.89 5.91
N ASP A 198 8.72 9.93 5.25
CA ASP A 198 10.17 9.82 5.10
C ASP A 198 10.49 9.34 3.67
N GLY A 199 11.68 9.63 3.20
CA GLY A 199 12.11 9.30 1.86
C GLY A 199 13.48 9.91 1.51
N PRO A 200 13.88 9.93 0.23
CA PRO A 200 15.21 10.39 -0.19
C PRO A 200 15.52 11.84 0.16
N SER A 201 14.54 12.75 0.14
CA SER A 201 14.74 14.15 0.51
C SER A 201 13.51 14.76 1.19
N TYR A 202 13.68 15.95 1.81
CA TYR A 202 12.55 16.70 2.41
C TYR A 202 11.57 17.21 1.36
N GLU A 203 12.06 17.56 0.17
CA GLU A 203 11.22 17.99 -0.96
C GLU A 203 10.32 16.84 -1.44
N ILE A 204 10.85 15.61 -1.52
CA ILE A 204 10.07 14.41 -1.83
C ILE A 204 9.02 14.17 -0.74
N CYS A 205 9.38 14.29 0.53
CA CYS A 205 8.45 14.13 1.64
C CYS A 205 7.31 15.17 1.58
N LYS A 206 7.63 16.44 1.30
CA LYS A 206 6.65 17.51 1.13
C LYS A 206 5.75 17.28 -0.08
N ARG A 207 6.32 16.78 -1.20
CA ARG A 207 5.56 16.40 -2.39
C ARG A 207 4.57 15.27 -2.06
N MET A 208 4.98 14.24 -1.31
CA MET A 208 4.09 13.13 -0.91
C MET A 208 2.85 13.63 -0.17
N ILE A 209 3.00 14.58 0.74
CA ILE A 209 1.87 15.23 1.45
C ILE A 209 0.95 15.95 0.46
N ASN A 210 1.53 16.83 -0.35
CA ASN A 210 0.78 17.66 -1.29
C ASN A 210 0.04 16.82 -2.33
N ASP A 211 0.70 15.80 -2.87
CA ASP A 211 0.11 14.89 -3.87
C ASP A 211 -1.03 14.06 -3.26
N ALA A 212 -0.88 13.57 -2.01
CA ALA A 212 -1.92 12.83 -1.31
C ALA A 212 -3.18 13.69 -1.11
N VAL A 213 -3.04 14.88 -0.53
CA VAL A 213 -4.17 15.79 -0.28
C VAL A 213 -4.85 16.21 -1.60
N ALA A 214 -4.06 16.57 -2.62
CA ALA A 214 -4.61 16.96 -3.91
C ALA A 214 -5.33 15.81 -4.63
N THR A 215 -4.85 14.58 -4.46
CA THR A 215 -5.44 13.39 -5.08
C THR A 215 -6.75 12.99 -4.39
N GLU A 216 -6.85 13.12 -3.08
CA GLU A 216 -8.12 12.86 -2.36
C GLU A 216 -9.28 13.70 -2.90
N ALA A 217 -9.02 14.97 -3.25
CA ALA A 217 -10.05 15.86 -3.81
C ALA A 217 -10.53 15.43 -5.20
N ARG A 218 -9.68 14.74 -5.99
CA ARG A 218 -9.96 14.39 -7.40
C ARG A 218 -10.18 12.90 -7.63
N GLY A 219 -9.69 12.05 -6.74
CA GLY A 219 -9.55 10.61 -6.92
C GLY A 219 -8.23 10.23 -7.60
N LEU A 220 -7.76 9.02 -7.34
CA LEU A 220 -6.61 8.42 -8.01
C LEU A 220 -7.08 7.73 -9.30
N TRP A 221 -6.62 8.24 -10.45
CA TRP A 221 -6.96 7.76 -11.78
C TRP A 221 -5.72 7.31 -12.52
N GLY A 222 -5.81 6.24 -13.29
CA GLY A 222 -4.70 5.73 -14.10
C GLY A 222 -4.71 4.22 -14.24
N MET A 223 -3.56 3.71 -14.65
CA MET A 223 -3.30 2.29 -14.88
C MET A 223 -2.72 1.64 -13.62
N CYS A 224 -3.01 0.35 -13.43
CA CYS A 224 -2.29 -0.53 -12.52
C CYS A 224 -1.32 -1.42 -13.30
N TYR A 225 -0.08 -1.52 -12.84
CA TYR A 225 0.92 -2.44 -13.37
C TYR A 225 1.28 -3.46 -12.30
N ILE A 226 1.20 -4.73 -12.65
CA ILE A 226 1.42 -5.86 -11.74
C ILE A 226 2.53 -6.75 -12.31
N ASP A 227 3.50 -7.06 -11.48
CA ASP A 227 4.73 -7.77 -11.84
C ASP A 227 4.82 -9.07 -11.02
N VAL A 228 4.35 -10.18 -11.61
CA VAL A 228 4.23 -11.49 -10.95
C VAL A 228 5.52 -12.30 -11.15
N ALA A 229 6.18 -12.71 -10.06
CA ALA A 229 7.49 -13.36 -10.14
C ALA A 229 7.46 -14.84 -10.58
N LYS A 230 6.33 -15.52 -10.48
CA LYS A 230 6.18 -16.98 -10.79
C LYS A 230 7.23 -17.86 -10.11
N LYS A 231 7.54 -17.60 -8.85
CA LYS A 231 8.56 -18.37 -8.13
C LYS A 231 8.09 -19.75 -7.66
N GLY A 232 6.80 -19.91 -7.42
CA GLY A 232 6.21 -21.17 -6.95
C GLY A 232 6.61 -21.54 -5.51
N GLY A 233 6.27 -22.76 -5.07
CA GLY A 233 6.60 -23.26 -3.73
C GLY A 233 6.13 -22.35 -2.61
N GLY A 234 6.97 -22.09 -1.61
CA GLY A 234 6.67 -21.18 -0.49
C GLY A 234 6.42 -19.71 -0.88
N TYR A 235 6.75 -19.32 -2.12
CA TYR A 235 6.54 -17.98 -2.65
C TYR A 235 5.18 -17.80 -3.37
N ALA A 236 4.43 -18.89 -3.60
CA ALA A 236 3.16 -18.85 -4.33
C ALA A 236 2.13 -17.88 -3.72
N SER A 237 2.16 -17.69 -2.40
CA SER A 237 1.25 -16.74 -1.73
C SER A 237 1.41 -15.31 -2.24
N GLY A 238 2.63 -14.86 -2.51
CA GLY A 238 2.86 -13.52 -3.05
C GLY A 238 2.34 -13.37 -4.48
N ASP A 239 2.54 -14.38 -5.34
CA ASP A 239 1.95 -14.40 -6.68
C ASP A 239 0.42 -14.37 -6.59
N ASN A 240 -0.19 -15.14 -5.68
CA ASN A 240 -1.64 -15.17 -5.47
C ASN A 240 -2.20 -13.82 -5.02
N TRP A 241 -1.49 -13.07 -4.17
CA TRP A 241 -1.92 -11.71 -3.79
C TRP A 241 -1.97 -10.78 -4.99
N LEU A 242 -0.98 -10.85 -5.87
CA LEU A 242 -0.92 -10.02 -7.08
C LEU A 242 -2.02 -10.38 -8.09
N GLU A 243 -2.30 -11.67 -8.28
CA GLU A 243 -3.42 -12.12 -9.11
C GLU A 243 -4.78 -11.69 -8.51
N SER A 244 -4.93 -11.73 -7.17
CA SER A 244 -6.14 -11.24 -6.50
C SER A 244 -6.34 -9.73 -6.68
N ILE A 245 -5.26 -8.95 -6.71
CA ILE A 245 -5.32 -7.51 -7.04
C ILE A 245 -5.79 -7.31 -8.48
N ALA A 246 -5.27 -8.09 -9.43
CA ALA A 246 -5.68 -8.02 -10.83
C ALA A 246 -7.17 -8.31 -11.00
N GLU A 247 -7.67 -9.33 -10.31
CA GLU A 247 -9.10 -9.69 -10.31
C GLU A 247 -9.97 -8.59 -9.72
N LEU A 248 -9.59 -8.02 -8.57
CA LEU A 248 -10.32 -6.92 -7.96
C LEU A 248 -10.34 -5.68 -8.86
N ASN A 249 -9.24 -5.36 -9.52
CA ASN A 249 -9.14 -4.27 -10.47
C ASN A 249 -10.06 -4.48 -11.69
N PHE A 250 -10.11 -5.71 -12.20
CA PHE A 250 -11.03 -6.08 -13.26
C PHE A 250 -12.49 -5.83 -12.84
N LEU A 251 -12.89 -6.24 -11.64
CA LEU A 251 -14.24 -6.04 -11.12
C LEU A 251 -14.58 -4.56 -10.86
N THR A 252 -13.59 -3.74 -10.55
CA THR A 252 -13.79 -2.31 -10.17
C THR A 252 -13.46 -1.33 -11.30
N GLY A 253 -13.09 -1.82 -12.49
CA GLY A 253 -12.81 -0.97 -13.64
C GLY A 253 -11.49 -0.18 -13.55
N ILE A 254 -10.47 -0.75 -12.92
CA ILE A 254 -9.11 -0.21 -12.94
C ILE A 254 -8.34 -0.92 -14.06
N PRO A 255 -7.95 -0.20 -15.15
CA PRO A 255 -7.19 -0.80 -16.23
C PRO A 255 -5.87 -1.38 -15.70
N THR A 256 -5.66 -2.67 -15.90
CA THR A 256 -4.56 -3.41 -15.27
C THR A 256 -3.77 -4.21 -16.30
N VAL A 257 -2.45 -4.07 -16.22
CA VAL A 257 -1.47 -4.86 -16.97
C VAL A 257 -0.79 -5.81 -16.01
N VAL A 258 -0.81 -7.09 -16.34
CA VAL A 258 -0.15 -8.12 -15.51
C VAL A 258 1.00 -8.73 -16.33
N ASP A 259 2.22 -8.52 -15.88
CA ASP A 259 3.38 -9.25 -16.37
C ASP A 259 3.57 -10.54 -15.56
N ARG A 260 3.55 -11.67 -16.25
CA ARG A 260 3.74 -13.00 -15.66
C ARG A 260 5.07 -13.63 -16.06
N ASN A 261 6.02 -12.82 -16.49
CA ASN A 261 7.38 -13.27 -16.74
C ASN A 261 8.15 -13.42 -15.41
N LYS A 262 9.23 -14.22 -15.40
CA LYS A 262 10.08 -14.36 -14.21
C LYS A 262 10.89 -13.10 -13.89
N GLN A 263 11.18 -12.29 -14.91
CA GLN A 263 11.82 -10.98 -14.77
C GLN A 263 10.74 -9.91 -14.60
N THR A 264 11.11 -8.80 -13.97
CA THR A 264 10.24 -7.62 -13.89
C THR A 264 10.04 -6.98 -15.28
N PHE A 265 9.08 -6.09 -15.42
CA PHE A 265 8.94 -5.26 -16.60
C PHE A 265 10.29 -4.73 -17.07
N THR A 266 10.53 -4.73 -18.38
CA THR A 266 11.79 -4.20 -18.93
C THR A 266 11.94 -2.71 -18.70
N THR A 267 13.18 -2.20 -18.73
CA THR A 267 13.49 -0.77 -18.48
C THR A 267 12.68 0.17 -19.38
N ASN A 268 12.47 -0.20 -20.63
CA ASN A 268 11.76 0.61 -21.61
C ASN A 268 10.30 0.22 -21.78
N TYR A 269 9.74 -0.62 -20.90
CA TYR A 269 8.32 -0.92 -20.95
C TYR A 269 7.51 0.35 -20.71
N PRO A 270 6.53 0.67 -21.57
CA PRO A 270 5.80 1.94 -21.52
C PRO A 270 4.73 1.93 -20.42
N MET A 271 5.16 2.10 -19.16
CA MET A 271 4.29 2.18 -17.99
C MET A 271 3.63 3.57 -17.86
N ASN A 272 2.99 4.04 -18.93
CA ASN A 272 2.32 5.33 -18.91
C ASN A 272 1.14 5.32 -17.93
N ASP A 273 0.87 6.48 -17.33
CA ASP A 273 -0.24 6.68 -16.42
C ASP A 273 -0.24 5.74 -15.19
N ALA A 274 0.94 5.30 -14.73
CA ALA A 274 1.08 4.41 -13.58
C ALA A 274 0.57 5.10 -12.30
N ALA A 275 -0.66 4.77 -11.90
CA ALA A 275 -1.29 5.18 -10.65
C ALA A 275 -1.09 4.14 -9.55
N LEU A 276 -1.01 2.88 -9.93
CA LEU A 276 -0.77 1.74 -9.04
C LEU A 276 0.35 0.88 -9.62
N TYR A 277 1.21 0.37 -8.74
CA TYR A 277 2.20 -0.64 -9.08
C TYR A 277 2.32 -1.64 -7.93
N TYR A 278 2.23 -2.91 -8.26
CA TYR A 278 2.48 -4.02 -7.33
C TYR A 278 3.41 -5.02 -7.98
N GLY A 279 4.53 -5.33 -7.34
CA GLY A 279 5.49 -6.28 -7.89
C GLY A 279 6.29 -7.03 -6.85
N TRP A 280 6.99 -8.06 -7.30
CA TRP A 280 8.02 -8.80 -6.63
C TRP A 280 8.71 -9.74 -7.65
N TYR A 281 9.90 -10.26 -7.53
CA TYR A 281 10.71 -10.40 -6.35
C TYR A 281 12.18 -10.16 -6.76
N THR A 282 12.66 -8.96 -6.59
CA THR A 282 14.07 -8.63 -6.84
C THR A 282 14.61 -7.71 -5.73
N LYS A 283 15.91 -7.81 -5.46
CA LYS A 283 16.55 -7.13 -4.32
C LYS A 283 16.61 -5.61 -4.49
N HIS A 284 16.92 -5.14 -5.67
CA HIS A 284 17.11 -3.73 -5.95
C HIS A 284 16.19 -3.29 -7.10
N ARG A 285 15.93 -1.98 -7.15
CA ARG A 285 15.16 -1.38 -8.24
C ARG A 285 15.68 -1.86 -9.59
N ASN A 286 14.78 -2.16 -10.47
CA ASN A 286 15.07 -2.53 -11.86
C ASN A 286 13.88 -2.17 -12.76
N GLY A 287 13.90 -2.67 -13.98
CA GLY A 287 12.81 -2.45 -14.92
C GLY A 287 12.55 -0.97 -15.16
N SER A 288 11.30 -0.58 -15.24
CA SER A 288 10.90 0.80 -15.56
C SER A 288 11.39 1.85 -14.55
N LEU A 289 11.73 1.45 -13.31
CA LEU A 289 12.32 2.38 -12.34
C LEU A 289 13.76 2.80 -12.70
N LEU A 290 14.43 2.09 -13.62
CA LEU A 290 15.72 2.49 -14.18
C LEU A 290 15.59 3.50 -15.33
N ASN A 291 14.41 3.59 -15.95
CA ASN A 291 14.18 4.58 -16.99
C ASN A 291 14.08 5.98 -16.38
N GLU A 292 14.96 6.89 -16.82
CA GLU A 292 15.01 8.26 -16.30
C GLU A 292 13.73 9.05 -16.57
N GLN A 293 13.06 8.78 -17.68
CA GLN A 293 11.83 9.46 -18.09
C GLN A 293 10.58 8.91 -17.38
N PHE A 294 10.69 7.76 -16.73
CA PHE A 294 9.55 7.18 -16.04
C PHE A 294 9.22 7.97 -14.77
N GLN A 295 7.96 8.30 -14.63
CA GLN A 295 7.39 8.90 -13.42
C GLN A 295 6.01 8.30 -13.13
N PHE A 296 5.75 8.04 -11.87
CA PHE A 296 4.40 7.72 -11.41
C PHE A 296 3.48 8.93 -11.52
N ARG A 297 2.18 8.70 -11.63
CA ARG A 297 1.18 9.75 -11.51
C ARG A 297 1.16 10.34 -10.09
N LYS A 298 0.75 11.61 -10.00
CA LYS A 298 0.53 12.26 -8.69
C LYS A 298 -0.46 11.46 -7.87
N GLY A 299 -0.11 11.20 -6.62
CA GLY A 299 -0.90 10.39 -5.71
C GLY A 299 -0.72 8.87 -5.86
N ALA A 300 0.12 8.40 -6.77
CA ALA A 300 0.32 6.97 -7.00
C ALA A 300 0.70 6.21 -5.74
N VAL A 301 0.16 4.99 -5.62
CA VAL A 301 0.53 4.00 -4.60
C VAL A 301 1.28 2.87 -5.28
N ALA A 302 2.52 2.65 -4.87
CA ALA A 302 3.40 1.69 -5.54
C ALA A 302 4.18 0.86 -4.51
N THR A 303 4.19 -0.45 -4.65
CA THR A 303 4.89 -1.35 -3.72
C THR A 303 5.57 -2.48 -4.47
N HIS A 304 6.88 -2.67 -4.21
CA HIS A 304 7.58 -3.88 -4.64
C HIS A 304 7.93 -4.71 -3.41
N LEU A 305 7.30 -5.88 -3.32
CA LEU A 305 7.45 -6.78 -2.18
C LEU A 305 8.83 -7.44 -2.23
N HIS A 306 9.65 -7.11 -1.28
CA HIS A 306 10.97 -7.73 -1.07
C HIS A 306 11.42 -7.54 0.38
N SER A 307 12.18 -8.49 0.91
CA SER A 307 12.93 -8.30 2.15
C SER A 307 13.85 -7.11 2.00
N PHE A 308 14.01 -6.34 3.06
CA PHE A 308 14.84 -5.13 3.04
C PHE A 308 14.41 -4.03 2.06
N SER A 309 13.19 -4.08 1.50
CA SER A 309 12.74 -3.07 0.51
C SER A 309 12.82 -1.63 1.02
N ALA A 310 12.72 -1.42 2.33
CA ALA A 310 12.86 -0.13 3.02
C ALA A 310 14.13 -0.05 3.90
N SER A 311 15.11 -0.91 3.67
CA SER A 311 16.35 -0.94 4.48
C SER A 311 17.15 0.35 4.41
N ASN A 312 17.07 1.08 3.29
CA ASN A 312 17.63 2.40 3.10
C ASN A 312 16.63 3.33 2.42
N LEU A 313 15.77 3.98 3.23
CA LEU A 313 14.71 4.87 2.73
C LEU A 313 15.23 6.11 2.02
N ARG A 314 16.46 6.52 2.30
CA ARG A 314 17.03 7.79 1.88
C ARG A 314 17.93 7.67 0.64
N ASP A 315 18.01 6.46 0.08
CA ASP A 315 18.75 6.18 -1.14
C ASP A 315 17.79 6.02 -2.33
N THR A 316 18.12 6.66 -3.45
CA THR A 316 17.36 6.57 -4.70
C THR A 316 17.81 5.43 -5.61
N ASN A 317 18.87 4.71 -5.25
CA ASN A 317 19.53 3.74 -6.14
C ASN A 317 19.44 2.29 -5.66
N SER A 318 19.24 2.07 -4.36
CA SER A 318 19.20 0.73 -3.79
C SER A 318 17.84 0.38 -3.21
N HIS A 319 17.55 -0.91 -3.12
CA HIS A 319 16.24 -1.42 -2.68
C HIS A 319 15.07 -0.86 -3.50
N TRP A 320 13.90 -0.62 -2.87
CA TRP A 320 12.69 -0.26 -3.60
C TRP A 320 12.00 1.00 -3.09
N SER A 321 11.83 1.15 -1.76
CA SER A 321 10.97 2.22 -1.22
C SER A 321 11.48 3.62 -1.57
N GLY A 322 12.79 3.89 -1.40
CA GLY A 322 13.38 5.17 -1.78
C GLY A 322 13.26 5.47 -3.28
N PRO A 323 13.68 4.55 -4.18
CA PRO A 323 13.50 4.71 -5.63
C PRO A 323 12.05 4.92 -6.07
N ILE A 324 11.09 4.19 -5.53
CA ILE A 324 9.65 4.35 -5.83
C ILE A 324 9.19 5.78 -5.48
N LEU A 325 9.54 6.26 -4.29
CA LEU A 325 9.20 7.62 -3.87
C LEU A 325 9.91 8.68 -4.73
N ALA A 326 11.17 8.46 -5.10
CA ALA A 326 11.91 9.36 -5.99
C ALA A 326 11.28 9.44 -7.39
N LYS A 327 10.67 8.35 -7.88
CA LYS A 327 9.96 8.27 -9.16
C LYS A 327 8.52 8.81 -9.11
N GLY A 328 8.12 9.46 -8.03
CA GLY A 328 6.87 10.22 -7.99
C GLY A 328 5.73 9.55 -7.21
N ALA A 329 5.85 8.33 -6.73
CA ALA A 329 4.82 7.73 -5.89
C ALA A 329 4.60 8.54 -4.60
N ALA A 330 3.35 8.66 -4.17
CA ALA A 330 2.98 9.34 -2.93
C ALA A 330 3.03 8.40 -1.72
N ALA A 331 2.89 7.09 -1.95
CA ALA A 331 2.91 6.10 -0.89
C ALA A 331 3.52 4.76 -1.34
N THR A 332 4.15 4.06 -0.39
CA THR A 332 4.68 2.71 -0.56
C THR A 332 4.70 1.96 0.77
N LEU A 333 4.71 0.65 0.72
CA LEU A 333 4.99 -0.23 1.85
C LEU A 333 6.41 -0.77 1.76
N GLY A 334 7.02 -1.09 2.90
CA GLY A 334 8.33 -1.69 2.90
C GLY A 334 8.68 -2.44 4.17
N ASN A 335 9.85 -3.11 4.12
CA ASN A 335 10.41 -3.84 5.25
C ASN A 335 11.86 -3.40 5.47
N VAL A 336 12.20 -3.09 6.71
CA VAL A 336 13.54 -2.58 7.06
C VAL A 336 14.60 -3.70 7.18
N TYR A 337 14.14 -4.94 7.42
CA TYR A 337 14.95 -6.16 7.48
C TYR A 337 14.22 -7.31 6.78
N GLU A 338 14.55 -8.59 7.10
CA GLU A 338 13.88 -9.78 6.59
C GLU A 338 12.56 -10.03 7.35
N PRO A 339 11.38 -9.78 6.75
CA PRO A 339 10.09 -9.98 7.43
C PRO A 339 9.61 -11.41 7.38
N TYR A 340 10.08 -12.21 6.43
CA TYR A 340 9.46 -13.43 5.89
C TYR A 340 8.08 -13.17 5.23
N LEU A 341 7.78 -13.88 4.15
CA LEU A 341 6.62 -13.61 3.30
C LEU A 341 5.30 -13.62 4.07
N HIS A 342 5.09 -14.58 4.96
CA HIS A 342 3.84 -14.72 5.72
C HIS A 342 3.67 -13.70 6.85
N LEU A 343 4.71 -12.91 7.18
CA LEU A 343 4.71 -11.90 8.23
C LEU A 343 4.80 -10.45 7.68
N THR A 344 4.92 -10.27 6.37
CA THR A 344 4.87 -8.94 5.74
C THR A 344 3.43 -8.52 5.42
N HIS A 345 3.23 -7.33 4.86
CA HIS A 345 1.93 -6.89 4.40
C HIS A 345 1.39 -7.81 3.30
N HIS A 346 0.17 -8.30 3.45
CA HIS A 346 -0.59 -9.02 2.43
C HIS A 346 -1.15 -7.99 1.44
N LEU A 347 -0.57 -7.93 0.24
CA LEU A 347 -0.84 -6.85 -0.72
C LEU A 347 -2.27 -6.86 -1.26
N ASP A 348 -2.90 -8.03 -1.36
CA ASP A 348 -4.31 -8.19 -1.74
C ASP A 348 -5.24 -7.52 -0.73
N ILE A 349 -5.01 -7.75 0.57
CA ILE A 349 -5.77 -7.10 1.65
C ILE A 349 -5.53 -5.59 1.63
N PHE A 350 -4.27 -5.16 1.51
CA PHE A 350 -3.93 -3.74 1.44
C PHE A 350 -4.70 -3.03 0.32
N HIS A 351 -4.66 -3.59 -0.89
CA HIS A 351 -5.33 -3.01 -2.05
C HIS A 351 -6.85 -3.00 -1.88
N ASP A 352 -7.46 -4.10 -1.42
CA ASP A 352 -8.89 -4.17 -1.14
C ASP A 352 -9.34 -3.08 -0.16
N ARG A 353 -8.59 -2.86 0.92
CA ARG A 353 -8.91 -1.83 1.90
C ARG A 353 -8.79 -0.41 1.35
N LEU A 354 -7.78 -0.15 0.49
CA LEU A 354 -7.68 1.13 -0.20
C LEU A 354 -8.89 1.38 -1.12
N ILE A 355 -9.30 0.38 -1.91
CA ILE A 355 -10.48 0.46 -2.80
C ILE A 355 -11.76 0.74 -2.00
N LYS A 356 -11.89 0.16 -0.81
CA LYS A 356 -13.00 0.40 0.12
C LYS A 356 -12.96 1.78 0.79
N GLY A 357 -11.94 2.58 0.51
CA GLY A 357 -11.80 3.96 0.99
C GLY A 357 -11.22 4.09 2.40
N PHE A 358 -10.58 3.06 2.94
CA PHE A 358 -9.77 3.19 4.15
C PHE A 358 -8.53 4.04 3.91
N SER A 359 -8.00 4.66 4.96
CA SER A 359 -6.75 5.41 4.88
C SER A 359 -5.55 4.48 4.63
N LEU A 360 -4.45 5.05 4.12
CA LEU A 360 -3.21 4.33 3.86
C LEU A 360 -2.76 3.50 5.07
N VAL A 361 -2.76 4.11 6.26
CA VAL A 361 -2.30 3.45 7.48
C VAL A 361 -3.28 2.38 7.95
N GLU A 362 -4.60 2.60 7.87
CA GLU A 362 -5.58 1.57 8.21
C GLU A 362 -5.46 0.36 7.28
N ALA A 363 -5.41 0.60 5.96
CA ALA A 363 -5.25 -0.46 4.97
C ALA A 363 -3.96 -1.27 5.19
N ALA A 364 -2.85 -0.59 5.51
CA ALA A 364 -1.57 -1.24 5.78
C ALA A 364 -1.61 -2.10 7.04
N TYR A 365 -2.19 -1.60 8.13
CA TYR A 365 -2.29 -2.37 9.38
C TYR A 365 -3.29 -3.53 9.28
N MET A 366 -4.39 -3.38 8.54
CA MET A 366 -5.28 -4.51 8.23
C MET A 366 -4.60 -5.60 7.37
N ALA A 367 -3.56 -5.22 6.63
CA ALA A 367 -2.78 -6.13 5.80
C ALA A 367 -1.55 -6.72 6.53
N ALA A 368 -1.14 -6.17 7.67
CA ALA A 368 0.04 -6.61 8.43
C ALA A 368 -0.35 -7.65 9.49
N PRO A 369 0.10 -8.92 9.38
CA PRO A 369 -0.27 -9.96 10.35
C PRO A 369 0.34 -9.75 11.74
N VAL A 370 1.45 -9.01 11.83
CA VAL A 370 2.23 -8.86 13.06
C VAL A 370 2.67 -7.42 13.29
N LEU A 371 2.96 -7.12 14.55
CA LEU A 371 3.57 -5.90 15.07
C LEU A 371 4.91 -6.23 15.75
N SER A 372 5.65 -5.23 16.22
CA SER A 372 7.00 -5.39 16.78
C SER A 372 7.91 -6.15 15.79
N TRP A 373 7.84 -5.79 14.52
CA TRP A 373 8.50 -6.48 13.42
C TRP A 373 9.10 -5.48 12.41
N GLN A 374 9.12 -5.83 11.11
CA GLN A 374 9.99 -5.18 10.12
C GLN A 374 9.29 -4.12 9.25
N GLN A 375 7.95 -4.04 9.33
CA GLN A 375 7.15 -3.27 8.40
C GLN A 375 7.24 -1.76 8.65
N VAL A 376 7.15 -0.98 7.56
CA VAL A 376 6.95 0.47 7.55
C VAL A 376 5.91 0.87 6.52
N VAL A 377 5.14 1.89 6.85
CA VAL A 377 4.14 2.53 5.97
C VAL A 377 4.66 3.92 5.59
N LEU A 378 4.99 4.11 4.32
CA LEU A 378 5.60 5.33 3.80
C LEU A 378 4.59 6.12 2.98
N GLY A 379 4.40 7.38 3.31
CA GLY A 379 3.40 8.26 2.72
C GLY A 379 2.63 9.00 3.80
N ASP A 380 1.64 9.76 3.38
CA ASP A 380 0.70 10.37 4.31
C ASP A 380 -0.22 9.30 4.91
N PRO A 381 -0.17 9.01 6.22
CA PRO A 381 -0.98 7.94 6.84
C PRO A 381 -2.49 8.13 6.68
N LEU A 382 -2.95 9.37 6.54
CA LEU A 382 -4.36 9.71 6.38
C LEU A 382 -4.83 9.62 4.92
N TYR A 383 -3.94 9.37 3.97
CA TYR A 383 -4.23 9.36 2.53
C TYR A 383 -5.28 8.31 2.16
N ARG A 384 -6.32 8.74 1.45
CA ARG A 384 -7.45 7.93 0.98
C ARG A 384 -7.60 8.05 -0.55
N PRO A 385 -6.81 7.32 -1.35
CA PRO A 385 -6.74 7.50 -2.80
C PRO A 385 -8.07 7.26 -3.52
N PHE A 386 -8.96 6.45 -2.96
CA PHE A 386 -10.24 6.08 -3.58
C PHE A 386 -11.46 6.66 -2.86
N LEU A 387 -11.28 7.68 -2.02
CA LEU A 387 -12.38 8.33 -1.28
C LEU A 387 -13.46 8.88 -2.22
N HIS A 388 -13.08 9.41 -3.38
CA HIS A 388 -13.97 10.02 -4.37
C HIS A 388 -13.93 9.27 -5.70
N LEU A 389 -14.35 8.00 -5.73
CA LEU A 389 -14.52 7.26 -7.00
C LEU A 389 -15.44 8.02 -7.97
N SER A 390 -16.45 8.73 -7.44
CA SER A 390 -17.35 9.63 -8.18
C SER A 390 -16.94 11.10 -8.14
N GLY A 391 -15.74 11.44 -7.66
CA GLY A 391 -15.28 12.79 -7.31
C GLY A 391 -15.72 13.93 -8.21
N SER A 392 -15.93 15.10 -7.59
CA SER A 392 -16.47 16.32 -8.22
C SER A 392 -15.39 17.36 -8.55
N GLY A 393 -14.10 17.06 -8.30
CA GLY A 393 -13.01 18.00 -8.60
C GLY A 393 -12.76 18.18 -10.10
N GLU A 394 -12.10 19.28 -10.49
CA GLU A 394 -11.65 19.46 -11.87
C GLU A 394 -10.72 18.32 -12.29
N LEU A 395 -11.14 17.57 -13.30
CA LEU A 395 -10.42 16.46 -13.86
C LEU A 395 -9.76 16.85 -15.19
N THR A 396 -8.55 16.39 -15.41
CA THR A 396 -7.94 16.41 -16.74
C THR A 396 -8.76 15.54 -17.71
N GLN A 397 -8.58 15.72 -19.02
CA GLN A 397 -9.24 14.83 -19.99
C GLN A 397 -8.85 13.36 -19.75
N GLN A 398 -7.61 13.13 -19.42
CA GLN A 398 -7.08 11.81 -19.11
C GLN A 398 -7.73 11.18 -17.86
N ASP A 399 -7.97 11.96 -16.81
CA ASP A 399 -8.67 11.50 -15.62
C ASP A 399 -10.14 11.16 -15.91
N ARG A 400 -10.80 11.96 -16.78
CA ARG A 400 -12.18 11.72 -17.22
C ARG A 400 -12.34 10.39 -17.95
N ASP A 401 -11.33 9.98 -18.73
CA ASP A 401 -11.36 8.71 -19.44
C ASP A 401 -11.32 7.52 -18.46
N TYR A 402 -10.41 7.56 -17.47
CA TYR A 402 -10.35 6.53 -16.42
C TYR A 402 -11.59 6.54 -15.53
N ARG A 403 -12.10 7.73 -15.20
CA ARG A 403 -13.34 7.87 -14.45
C ARG A 403 -14.53 7.26 -15.18
N ALA A 404 -14.64 7.47 -16.51
CA ALA A 404 -15.71 6.90 -17.32
C ALA A 404 -15.73 5.37 -17.26
N ILE A 405 -14.56 4.72 -17.23
CA ILE A 405 -14.46 3.27 -17.09
C ILE A 405 -15.02 2.83 -15.73
N ARG A 406 -14.59 3.45 -14.63
CA ARG A 406 -15.08 3.10 -13.28
C ARG A 406 -16.57 3.35 -13.11
N LEU A 407 -17.09 4.49 -13.59
CA LEU A 407 -18.53 4.77 -13.56
C LEU A 407 -19.33 3.76 -14.38
N ALA A 408 -18.79 3.27 -15.49
CA ALA A 408 -19.42 2.20 -16.26
C ALA A 408 -19.50 0.91 -15.46
N HIS A 409 -18.44 0.57 -14.68
CA HIS A 409 -18.47 -0.58 -13.77
C HIS A 409 -19.47 -0.43 -12.62
N GLU A 410 -19.53 0.73 -11.99
CA GLU A 410 -20.54 1.02 -10.96
C GLU A 410 -21.97 0.87 -11.50
N SER A 411 -22.19 1.31 -12.74
CA SER A 411 -23.53 1.31 -13.35
C SER A 411 -23.92 -0.02 -13.96
N TRP A 412 -22.99 -0.76 -14.55
CA TRP A 412 -23.27 -1.95 -15.38
C TRP A 412 -22.34 -3.13 -15.13
N GLY A 413 -21.53 -3.13 -14.05
CA GLY A 413 -20.59 -4.23 -13.76
C GLY A 413 -21.23 -5.61 -13.68
N ASN A 414 -22.48 -5.68 -13.22
CA ASN A 414 -23.29 -6.92 -13.19
C ASN A 414 -23.95 -7.27 -14.56
N GLN A 415 -23.71 -6.46 -15.61
CA GLN A 415 -24.27 -6.61 -16.95
C GLN A 415 -23.14 -6.47 -17.99
N PRO A 416 -22.25 -7.46 -18.12
CA PRO A 416 -21.02 -7.35 -18.91
C PRO A 416 -21.28 -6.97 -20.38
N ASP A 417 -22.30 -7.48 -21.02
CA ASP A 417 -22.65 -7.13 -22.39
C ASP A 417 -23.05 -5.65 -22.51
N THR A 418 -23.81 -5.14 -21.54
CA THR A 418 -24.21 -3.73 -21.48
C THR A 418 -23.00 -2.84 -21.23
N LEU A 419 -22.13 -3.21 -20.29
CA LEU A 419 -20.86 -2.53 -19.99
C LEU A 419 -20.01 -2.38 -21.24
N VAL A 420 -19.71 -3.49 -21.91
CA VAL A 420 -18.88 -3.52 -23.13
C VAL A 420 -19.53 -2.70 -24.24
N LYS A 421 -20.83 -2.84 -24.48
CA LYS A 421 -21.59 -2.06 -25.50
C LYS A 421 -21.49 -0.56 -25.23
N LYS A 422 -21.70 -0.11 -23.98
CA LYS A 422 -21.65 1.31 -23.58
C LYS A 422 -20.25 1.89 -23.73
N LEU A 423 -19.23 1.18 -23.26
CA LEU A 423 -17.84 1.61 -23.40
C LEU A 423 -17.38 1.64 -24.86
N ARG A 424 -17.76 0.64 -25.68
CA ARG A 424 -17.46 0.61 -27.12
C ARG A 424 -18.09 1.79 -27.85
N THR A 425 -19.35 2.10 -27.56
CA THR A 425 -20.04 3.25 -28.14
C THR A 425 -19.35 4.55 -27.75
N ALA A 426 -18.98 4.72 -26.46
CA ALA A 426 -18.25 5.88 -25.98
C ALA A 426 -16.86 6.02 -26.63
N ALA A 427 -16.13 4.90 -26.78
CA ALA A 427 -14.83 4.85 -27.44
C ALA A 427 -14.91 5.32 -28.91
N ALA A 428 -15.92 4.84 -29.64
CA ALA A 428 -16.15 5.20 -31.03
C ALA A 428 -16.54 6.69 -31.19
N ASN A 429 -17.53 7.15 -30.43
CA ASN A 429 -18.02 8.54 -30.50
C ASN A 429 -16.97 9.58 -30.12
N LYS A 430 -16.07 9.26 -29.18
CA LYS A 430 -15.01 10.14 -28.71
C LYS A 430 -13.66 9.91 -29.40
N ASN A 431 -13.56 8.96 -30.31
CA ASN A 431 -12.30 8.54 -30.95
C ASN A 431 -11.20 8.25 -29.89
N ASN A 432 -11.54 7.53 -28.81
CA ASN A 432 -10.76 7.47 -27.58
C ASN A 432 -9.95 6.17 -27.44
N GLY A 433 -8.62 6.28 -27.60
CA GLY A 433 -7.68 5.14 -27.51
C GLY A 433 -7.68 4.45 -26.14
N LYS A 434 -7.86 5.19 -25.04
CA LYS A 434 -7.86 4.61 -23.67
C LYS A 434 -9.07 3.70 -23.41
N LEU A 435 -10.24 4.10 -23.93
CA LEU A 435 -11.43 3.26 -23.80
C LEU A 435 -11.29 1.99 -24.67
N TYR A 436 -10.70 2.09 -25.86
CA TYR A 436 -10.39 0.90 -26.67
C TYR A 436 -9.34 0.01 -26.00
N GLU A 437 -8.28 0.58 -25.43
CA GLU A 437 -7.27 -0.15 -24.66
C GLU A 437 -7.92 -0.93 -23.51
N TYR A 438 -8.80 -0.27 -22.74
CA TYR A 438 -9.51 -0.93 -21.64
C TYR A 438 -10.38 -2.10 -22.14
N LEU A 439 -11.09 -1.95 -23.25
CA LEU A 439 -11.87 -3.04 -23.84
C LEU A 439 -10.97 -4.21 -24.28
N GLY A 440 -9.78 -3.92 -24.82
CA GLY A 440 -8.79 -4.94 -25.11
C GLY A 440 -8.33 -5.71 -23.87
N LEU A 441 -8.01 -4.99 -22.77
CA LEU A 441 -7.64 -5.59 -21.49
C LEU A 441 -8.79 -6.41 -20.90
N TRP A 442 -10.02 -5.92 -21.01
CA TRP A 442 -11.24 -6.63 -20.58
C TRP A 442 -11.37 -7.97 -21.29
N HIS A 443 -11.31 -8.00 -22.63
CA HIS A 443 -11.44 -9.22 -23.41
C HIS A 443 -10.25 -10.17 -23.21
N ARG A 444 -9.01 -9.64 -23.04
CA ARG A 444 -7.85 -10.45 -22.67
C ARG A 444 -8.06 -11.17 -21.35
N HIS A 445 -8.62 -10.50 -20.34
CA HIS A 445 -8.95 -11.11 -19.06
C HIS A 445 -9.98 -12.23 -19.21
N GLN A 446 -10.98 -12.06 -20.10
CA GLN A 446 -11.96 -13.09 -20.45
C GLN A 446 -11.41 -14.22 -21.33
N LYS A 447 -10.11 -14.15 -21.70
CA LYS A 447 -9.45 -15.08 -22.64
C LYS A 447 -10.04 -15.04 -24.06
N ASP A 448 -10.74 -13.98 -24.43
CA ASP A 448 -11.22 -13.73 -25.77
C ASP A 448 -10.12 -12.99 -26.56
N HIS A 449 -9.05 -13.71 -26.86
CA HIS A 449 -7.82 -13.18 -27.45
C HIS A 449 -8.05 -12.50 -28.80
N LYS A 450 -8.94 -13.07 -29.64
CA LYS A 450 -9.24 -12.51 -30.96
C LYS A 450 -9.87 -11.12 -30.88
N VAL A 451 -10.83 -10.95 -29.99
CA VAL A 451 -11.51 -9.66 -29.78
C VAL A 451 -10.58 -8.67 -29.06
N ALA A 452 -9.77 -9.14 -28.12
CA ALA A 452 -8.78 -8.33 -27.44
C ALA A 452 -7.78 -7.69 -28.43
N ILE A 453 -7.22 -8.47 -29.36
CA ILE A 453 -6.30 -7.98 -30.40
C ILE A 453 -6.97 -6.93 -31.29
N ALA A 454 -8.22 -7.12 -31.69
CA ALA A 454 -8.95 -6.14 -32.50
C ALA A 454 -9.15 -4.80 -31.75
N PHE A 455 -9.36 -4.84 -30.43
CA PHE A 455 -9.45 -3.63 -29.63
C PHE A 455 -8.08 -2.96 -29.44
N PHE A 456 -7.00 -3.71 -29.25
CA PHE A 456 -5.64 -3.16 -29.17
C PHE A 456 -5.21 -2.51 -30.48
N ASP A 457 -5.54 -3.10 -31.64
CA ASP A 457 -5.32 -2.49 -32.94
C ASP A 457 -6.11 -1.17 -33.07
N SER A 458 -7.37 -1.17 -32.65
CA SER A 458 -8.18 0.05 -32.62
C SER A 458 -7.59 1.12 -31.70
N ALA A 459 -7.11 0.72 -30.51
CA ALA A 459 -6.49 1.62 -29.54
C ALA A 459 -5.20 2.22 -30.09
N SER A 460 -4.31 1.42 -30.70
CA SER A 460 -3.02 1.89 -31.23
C SER A 460 -3.21 3.00 -32.28
N LYS A 461 -4.25 2.89 -33.12
CA LYS A 461 -4.60 3.90 -34.14
C LYS A 461 -5.17 5.19 -33.55
N LYS A 462 -5.64 5.19 -32.28
CA LYS A 462 -6.29 6.32 -31.61
C LYS A 462 -5.43 6.96 -30.53
N HIS A 463 -4.38 6.28 -30.09
CA HIS A 463 -3.42 6.87 -29.17
C HIS A 463 -2.53 7.89 -29.88
N ILE A 464 -2.33 9.05 -29.24
CA ILE A 464 -1.47 10.12 -29.78
C ILE A 464 0.00 9.86 -29.44
N LYS A 465 0.28 9.31 -28.24
CA LYS A 465 1.63 9.03 -27.78
C LYS A 465 2.14 7.70 -28.35
N GLU A 466 3.30 7.72 -28.98
CA GLU A 466 3.96 6.50 -29.50
C GLU A 466 4.15 5.42 -28.43
N SER A 467 4.47 5.81 -27.20
CA SER A 467 4.59 4.88 -26.07
C SER A 467 3.28 4.16 -25.73
N ASP A 468 2.13 4.81 -25.89
CA ASP A 468 0.82 4.17 -25.72
C ASP A 468 0.52 3.23 -26.91
N GLN A 469 0.90 3.61 -28.14
CA GLN A 469 0.79 2.74 -29.31
C GLN A 469 1.66 1.49 -29.18
N LEU A 470 2.92 1.68 -28.76
CA LEU A 470 3.86 0.58 -28.51
C LEU A 470 3.30 -0.41 -27.48
N ARG A 471 2.66 0.09 -26.42
CA ARG A 471 2.06 -0.76 -25.38
C ARG A 471 0.97 -1.68 -25.97
N GLN A 472 0.16 -1.20 -26.93
CA GLN A 472 -0.85 -2.04 -27.59
C GLN A 472 -0.22 -3.18 -28.40
N TRP A 473 0.88 -2.91 -29.08
CA TRP A 473 1.61 -3.94 -29.82
C TRP A 473 2.25 -4.96 -28.89
N LEU A 474 2.76 -4.53 -27.74
CA LEU A 474 3.26 -5.44 -26.71
C LEU A 474 2.16 -6.37 -26.15
N TYR A 475 0.96 -5.86 -25.91
CA TYR A 475 -0.18 -6.69 -25.49
C TYR A 475 -0.54 -7.75 -26.54
N THR A 476 -0.54 -7.36 -27.81
CA THR A 476 -0.80 -8.29 -28.93
C THR A 476 0.30 -9.35 -29.03
N ALA A 477 1.56 -8.95 -28.91
CA ALA A 477 2.69 -9.89 -28.92
C ALA A 477 2.65 -10.86 -27.75
N ASP A 478 2.25 -10.39 -26.54
CA ASP A 478 2.08 -11.26 -25.37
C ASP A 478 0.99 -12.30 -25.60
N ILE A 479 -0.16 -11.92 -26.14
CA ILE A 479 -1.22 -12.87 -26.48
C ILE A 479 -0.71 -13.95 -27.44
N HIS A 480 0.02 -13.56 -28.51
CA HIS A 480 0.58 -14.53 -29.46
C HIS A 480 1.65 -15.46 -28.86
N ARG A 481 2.26 -15.08 -27.74
CA ARG A 481 3.18 -15.96 -26.99
C ARG A 481 2.47 -16.90 -26.02
N GLU A 482 1.28 -16.53 -25.58
CA GLU A 482 0.45 -17.31 -24.65
C GLU A 482 -0.43 -18.35 -25.37
N THR A 483 -0.69 -18.17 -26.69
CA THR A 483 -1.53 -19.05 -27.54
C THR A 483 -0.69 -19.87 -28.49
#